data_15d35ca1a2f585492ccc99e7b1000421
#
_entry.id   15d35ca1a2f585492ccc99e7b1000421
#
_cell.length_a   1.000
_cell.length_b   1.000
_cell.length_c   1.000
_cell.angle_alpha   90.00
_cell.angle_beta   90.00
_cell.angle_gamma   90.00
#
_symmetry.space_group_name_H-M   'P 1'
#
loop_
_entity.id
_entity.type
_entity.pdbx_description
1 polymer ?
#
loop_
_entity_poly.entity_id
_entity_poly.type
_entity_poly.pdbx_seq_one_letter_code
_entity_poly.pdbx_strand_id
1 'polypeptide(L)'
;MRHQISHDTYRALLDTTLTELALYAKALCPEAAIEASALQYEEEDGRVEVFPLPGLSEAEEERIEHALGGRSAEIFAQTGLYIPCAILDASAR
;
A
#
# COMPACT_ATOMS: atom_id res chain seq x y z
N MET A 1 8.89 -19.47 -13.96
CA MET A 1 7.56 -19.96 -13.67
C MET A 1 7.22 -19.77 -12.21
N ARG A 2 6.02 -19.40 -11.96
CA ARG A 2 5.60 -19.20 -10.61
C ARG A 2 5.20 -20.53 -9.97
N HIS A 3 5.80 -20.81 -8.84
CA HIS A 3 5.42 -22.00 -8.09
C HIS A 3 4.05 -21.84 -7.50
N GLN A 4 3.39 -22.94 -7.33
CA GLN A 4 2.14 -22.92 -6.61
C GLN A 4 2.44 -22.66 -5.15
N ILE A 5 1.83 -21.61 -4.64
CA ILE A 5 1.94 -21.23 -3.24
C ILE A 5 0.63 -21.64 -2.59
N SER A 6 0.72 -22.30 -1.45
CA SER A 6 -0.50 -22.67 -0.74
C SER A 6 -1.26 -21.42 -0.37
N HIS A 7 -2.57 -21.57 -0.20
CA HIS A 7 -3.42 -20.45 0.15
C HIS A 7 -2.94 -19.79 1.45
N ASP A 8 -2.54 -20.61 2.43
CA ASP A 8 -2.07 -20.09 3.71
C ASP A 8 -0.78 -19.31 3.56
N THR A 9 0.15 -19.80 2.73
CA THR A 9 1.41 -19.12 2.51
C THR A 9 1.16 -17.78 1.81
N TYR A 10 0.28 -17.77 0.82
CA TYR A 10 -0.06 -16.55 0.11
C TYR A 10 -0.66 -15.52 1.07
N ARG A 11 -1.60 -15.94 1.92
CA ARG A 11 -2.24 -15.04 2.87
C ARG A 11 -1.23 -14.49 3.87
N ALA A 12 -0.33 -15.35 4.36
CA ALA A 12 0.68 -14.89 5.32
C ALA A 12 1.60 -13.85 4.68
N LEU A 13 2.03 -14.10 3.44
CA LEU A 13 2.88 -13.16 2.74
C LEU A 13 2.14 -11.84 2.48
N LEU A 14 0.90 -11.93 2.04
CA LEU A 14 0.10 -10.75 1.78
C LEU A 14 -0.11 -9.92 3.04
N ASP A 15 -0.47 -10.58 4.15
CA ASP A 15 -0.70 -9.88 5.40
C ASP A 15 0.57 -9.19 5.90
N THR A 16 1.71 -9.88 5.82
CA THR A 16 2.98 -9.30 6.24
C THR A 16 3.33 -8.11 5.37
N THR A 17 3.13 -8.24 4.08
CA THR A 17 3.47 -7.18 3.13
C THR A 17 2.58 -5.97 3.30
N LEU A 18 1.28 -6.20 3.52
CA LEU A 18 0.34 -5.10 3.78
C LEU A 18 0.72 -4.36 5.05
N THR A 19 1.11 -5.10 6.08
CA THR A 19 1.54 -4.48 7.33
C THR A 19 2.79 -3.63 7.12
N GLU A 20 3.76 -4.15 6.37
CA GLU A 20 4.97 -3.40 6.06
C GLU A 20 4.65 -2.09 5.32
N LEU A 21 3.79 -2.18 4.31
CA LEU A 21 3.44 -1.01 3.54
C LEU A 21 2.68 0.01 4.38
N ALA A 22 1.79 -0.46 5.24
CA ALA A 22 1.03 0.43 6.11
C ALA A 22 1.96 1.16 7.07
N LEU A 23 2.94 0.45 7.62
CA LEU A 23 3.90 1.06 8.53
C LEU A 23 4.79 2.06 7.79
N TYR A 24 5.18 1.72 6.57
CA TYR A 24 5.99 2.62 5.75
C TYR A 24 5.21 3.89 5.45
N ALA A 25 3.94 3.74 5.08
CA ALA A 25 3.08 4.90 4.81
C ALA A 25 2.92 5.76 6.05
N LYS A 26 2.76 5.13 7.21
CA LYS A 26 2.60 5.85 8.45
C LYS A 26 3.89 6.62 8.80
N ALA A 27 5.04 6.04 8.50
CA ALA A 27 6.31 6.73 8.71
C ALA A 27 6.46 7.94 7.80
N LEU A 28 5.95 7.83 6.57
CA LEU A 28 5.99 8.95 5.63
C LEU A 28 5.02 10.05 6.01
N CYS A 29 3.88 9.70 6.59
CA CYS A 29 2.84 10.66 6.90
C CYS A 29 2.23 10.30 8.26
N PRO A 30 2.93 10.63 9.36
CA PRO A 30 2.53 10.14 10.69
C PRO A 30 1.14 10.53 11.15
N GLU A 31 0.60 11.63 10.63
CA GLU A 31 -0.71 12.10 11.06
C GLU A 31 -1.84 11.61 10.18
N ALA A 32 -1.53 10.86 9.14
CA ALA A 32 -2.55 10.34 8.25
C ALA A 32 -3.20 9.10 8.83
N ALA A 33 -4.44 8.86 8.43
CA ALA A 33 -5.06 7.56 8.67
C ALA A 33 -4.62 6.65 7.54
N ILE A 34 -4.27 5.41 7.88
CA ILE A 34 -3.80 4.44 6.91
C ILE A 34 -4.76 3.26 6.93
N GLU A 35 -5.25 2.87 5.76
CA GLU A 35 -6.11 1.71 5.65
C GLU A 35 -5.48 0.72 4.68
N ALA A 36 -5.27 -0.49 5.15
CA ALA A 36 -4.74 -1.57 4.33
C ALA A 36 -5.82 -2.63 4.20
N SER A 37 -6.00 -3.13 3.00
CA SER A 37 -7.08 -4.07 2.73
C SER A 37 -6.58 -5.20 1.84
N ALA A 38 -6.97 -6.43 2.19
CA ALA A 38 -6.72 -7.59 1.36
C ALA A 38 -7.88 -7.88 0.43
N LEU A 39 -8.86 -6.99 0.40
CA LEU A 39 -10.00 -7.12 -0.52
C LEU A 39 -9.50 -6.88 -1.93
N GLN A 40 -9.69 -7.88 -2.78
CA GLN A 40 -9.15 -7.84 -4.11
C GLN A 40 -10.12 -7.22 -5.10
N TYR A 41 -9.59 -6.31 -5.90
CA TYR A 41 -10.33 -5.72 -7.02
C TYR A 41 -9.52 -5.96 -8.27
N GLU A 42 -10.12 -6.55 -9.27
CA GLU A 42 -9.47 -6.81 -10.54
C GLU A 42 -8.16 -7.58 -10.32
N GLU A 43 -7.02 -6.98 -10.64
CA GLU A 43 -5.75 -7.69 -10.54
C GLU A 43 -4.96 -7.36 -9.29
N GLU A 44 -5.54 -6.61 -8.37
CA GLU A 44 -4.85 -6.27 -7.13
C GLU A 44 -4.84 -7.44 -6.17
N ASP A 45 -3.74 -7.58 -5.45
CA ASP A 45 -3.69 -8.53 -4.33
C ASP A 45 -4.17 -7.89 -3.05
N GLY A 46 -3.99 -6.59 -2.94
CA GLY A 46 -4.43 -5.80 -1.80
C GLY A 46 -4.29 -4.33 -2.13
N ARG A 47 -4.50 -3.49 -1.14
CA ARG A 47 -4.45 -2.05 -1.37
C ARG A 47 -4.11 -1.32 -0.07
N VAL A 48 -3.34 -0.24 -0.19
CA VAL A 48 -3.07 0.64 0.93
C VAL A 48 -3.56 2.04 0.56
N GLU A 49 -4.37 2.62 1.43
CA GLU A 49 -4.93 3.94 1.22
C GLU A 49 -4.49 4.87 2.34
N VAL A 50 -4.04 6.06 1.97
CA VAL A 50 -3.53 7.05 2.90
C VAL A 50 -4.48 8.24 2.89
N PHE A 51 -4.95 8.62 4.07
CA PHE A 51 -5.88 9.75 4.22
C PHE A 51 -5.20 10.79 5.09
N PRO A 52 -4.45 11.73 4.46
CA PRO A 52 -3.72 12.74 5.23
C PRO A 52 -4.66 13.79 5.80
N LEU A 53 -4.15 14.51 6.80
CA LEU A 53 -4.88 15.65 7.32
C LEU A 53 -4.94 16.75 6.25
N PRO A 54 -5.94 17.62 6.32
CA PRO A 54 -6.02 18.76 5.41
C PRO A 54 -4.78 19.65 5.55
N GLY A 55 -4.39 20.27 4.46
CA GLY A 55 -3.25 21.18 4.48
C GLY A 55 -1.95 20.60 3.96
N LEU A 56 -1.95 19.34 3.56
CA LEU A 56 -0.77 18.76 2.94
C LEU A 56 -0.55 19.43 1.58
N SER A 57 0.69 19.89 1.33
CA SER A 57 0.98 20.55 0.07
C SER A 57 1.06 19.54 -1.06
N GLU A 58 0.86 20.04 -2.29
CA GLU A 58 1.00 19.18 -3.46
C GLU A 58 2.37 18.54 -3.56
N ALA A 59 3.40 19.30 -3.22
CA ALA A 59 4.78 18.79 -3.29
C ALA A 59 4.96 17.65 -2.30
N GLU A 60 4.40 17.78 -1.10
CA GLU A 60 4.50 16.73 -0.11
C GLU A 60 3.70 15.51 -0.54
N GLU A 61 2.51 15.73 -1.09
CA GLU A 61 1.68 14.64 -1.57
C GLU A 61 2.39 13.86 -2.67
N GLU A 62 2.99 14.56 -3.61
CA GLU A 62 3.72 13.91 -4.69
C GLU A 62 4.90 13.11 -4.16
N ARG A 63 5.59 13.65 -3.17
CA ARG A 63 6.74 12.97 -2.59
C ARG A 63 6.30 11.68 -1.93
N ILE A 64 5.20 11.72 -1.21
CA ILE A 64 4.68 10.53 -0.54
C ILE A 64 4.20 9.50 -1.56
N GLU A 65 3.48 9.96 -2.58
CA GLU A 65 3.01 9.07 -3.64
C GLU A 65 4.16 8.39 -4.34
N HIS A 66 5.21 9.16 -4.63
CA HIS A 66 6.37 8.63 -5.32
C HIS A 66 7.07 7.57 -4.47
N ALA A 67 7.23 7.84 -3.18
CA ALA A 67 7.87 6.91 -2.27
C ALA A 67 7.06 5.62 -2.14
N LEU A 68 5.75 5.75 -1.98
CA LEU A 68 4.88 4.57 -1.87
C LEU A 68 4.84 3.77 -3.16
N GLY A 69 4.76 4.47 -4.29
CA GLY A 69 4.76 3.80 -5.58
C GLY A 69 6.03 3.02 -5.83
N GLY A 70 7.17 3.61 -5.44
CA GLY A 70 8.45 2.93 -5.57
C GLY A 70 8.53 1.69 -4.72
N ARG A 71 8.04 1.79 -3.48
CA ARG A 71 8.05 0.62 -2.59
C ARG A 71 7.12 -0.48 -3.10
N SER A 72 5.95 -0.07 -3.59
CA SER A 72 4.98 -1.02 -4.15
C SER A 72 5.59 -1.75 -5.36
N ALA A 73 6.32 -1.02 -6.20
CA ALA A 73 6.98 -1.62 -7.36
C ALA A 73 8.06 -2.61 -6.94
N GLU A 74 8.82 -2.29 -5.90
CA GLU A 74 9.82 -3.21 -5.36
C GLU A 74 9.19 -4.49 -4.86
N ILE A 75 8.07 -4.36 -4.17
CA ILE A 75 7.36 -5.52 -3.65
C ILE A 75 6.88 -6.39 -4.80
N PHE A 76 6.34 -5.78 -5.82
CA PHE A 76 5.87 -6.52 -6.98
C PHE A 76 7.03 -7.28 -7.63
N ALA A 77 8.18 -6.61 -7.77
CA ALA A 77 9.35 -7.25 -8.38
C ALA A 77 9.86 -8.41 -7.54
N GLN A 78 9.79 -8.29 -6.23
CA GLN A 78 10.33 -9.30 -5.33
C GLN A 78 9.37 -10.45 -5.06
N THR A 79 8.08 -10.16 -5.01
CA THR A 79 7.11 -11.15 -4.54
C THR A 79 6.02 -11.47 -5.56
N GLY A 80 5.85 -10.64 -6.57
CA GLY A 80 4.74 -10.77 -7.49
C GLY A 80 3.43 -10.22 -6.98
N LEU A 81 3.41 -9.69 -5.76
CA LEU A 81 2.18 -9.12 -5.20
C LEU A 81 1.98 -7.70 -5.71
N TYR A 82 0.81 -7.44 -6.25
CA TYR A 82 0.46 -6.11 -6.71
C TYR A 82 -0.42 -5.43 -5.67
N ILE A 83 0.15 -4.43 -4.99
CA ILE A 83 -0.53 -3.72 -3.92
C ILE A 83 -0.43 -2.23 -4.20
N PRO A 84 -1.39 -1.67 -4.92
CA PRO A 84 -1.36 -0.23 -5.20
C PRO A 84 -1.55 0.58 -3.93
N CYS A 85 -0.91 1.74 -3.90
CA CYS A 85 -1.01 2.66 -2.78
C CYS A 85 -1.54 3.98 -3.31
N ALA A 86 -2.53 4.53 -2.64
CA ALA A 86 -3.16 5.76 -3.08
C ALA A 86 -3.28 6.74 -1.92
N ILE A 87 -3.14 8.03 -2.24
CA ILE A 87 -3.41 9.09 -1.28
C ILE A 87 -4.76 9.65 -1.64
N LEU A 88 -5.66 9.64 -0.68
CA LEU A 88 -7.05 10.05 -0.90
C LEU A 88 -7.40 11.22 0.00
N ASP A 89 -8.39 11.98 -0.45
CA ASP A 89 -8.91 13.08 0.34
C ASP A 89 -9.58 12.51 1.59
N ALA A 90 -9.34 13.16 2.73
CA ALA A 90 -9.94 12.71 3.98
C ALA A 90 -11.46 12.63 3.88
N SER A 91 -12.06 13.49 3.06
CA SER A 91 -13.52 13.47 2.90
C SER A 91 -14.02 12.24 2.15
N ALA A 92 -13.13 11.51 1.50
CA ALA A 92 -13.50 10.29 0.77
C ALA A 92 -13.58 9.07 1.68
N ARG A 93 -13.17 9.20 2.92
CA ARG A 93 -13.08 8.09 3.85
C ARG A 93 -14.42 7.64 4.46
#